data_c78561b7405baad0d79ef011d2cdf1f1
#
_entry.id   c78561b7405baad0d79ef011d2cdf1f1
#
_cell.length_a   1.000
_cell.length_b   1.000
_cell.length_c   1.000
_cell.angle_alpha   90.00
_cell.angle_beta   90.00
_cell.angle_gamma   90.00
#
_symmetry.space_group_name_H-M   'P 1'
#
loop_
_entity.id
_entity.type
_entity.pdbx_description
1 polymer ?
#
loop_
_entity_poly.entity_id
_entity_poly.type
_entity_poly.pdbx_seq_one_letter_code
_entity_poly.pdbx_strand_id
1 'polypeptide(L)'
;MASAKFYGTGRRKKSIARVYLVPGTGKITINKRDIDEYFGLETLKVIVRQPLALTETEGKFDVIVNVHGGGSTGQAGAIRHGLSRALLEADKDYRPALKAAGFLTRDPRMKERKKYGLKAARRAPQFSKR
;
A
#
# COMPACT_ATOMS: atom_id res chain seq x y z
N MET A 1 -23.93 15.06 -10.18
CA MET A 1 -23.56 15.00 -8.77
C MET A 1 -22.14 14.46 -8.63
N ALA A 2 -21.35 15.11 -7.84
CA ALA A 2 -19.99 14.66 -7.64
C ALA A 2 -19.95 13.45 -6.73
N SER A 3 -19.18 12.45 -7.10
CA SER A 3 -18.95 11.30 -6.27
C SER A 3 -17.91 11.63 -5.21
N ALA A 4 -18.07 11.09 -4.03
CA ALA A 4 -17.04 11.21 -3.01
C ALA A 4 -15.77 10.50 -3.49
N LYS A 5 -14.64 11.14 -3.26
CA LYS A 5 -13.36 10.57 -3.65
C LYS A 5 -12.41 10.67 -2.46
N PHE A 6 -11.83 9.54 -2.08
CA PHE A 6 -10.92 9.48 -0.95
C PHE A 6 -9.53 9.13 -1.46
N TYR A 7 -8.53 9.66 -0.82
CA TYR A 7 -7.18 9.59 -1.33
C TYR A 7 -6.20 9.15 -0.25
N GLY A 8 -5.24 8.32 -0.64
CA GLY A 8 -4.15 7.94 0.23
C GLY A 8 -2.88 7.71 -0.57
N THR A 9 -1.75 8.09 0.01
CA THR A 9 -0.45 7.84 -0.60
C THR A 9 0.24 6.75 0.20
N GLY A 10 0.77 5.76 -0.51
CA GLY A 10 1.51 4.68 0.10
C GLY A 10 2.92 4.63 -0.42
N ARG A 11 3.84 4.16 0.44
CA ARG A 11 5.24 4.04 0.07
C ARG A 11 5.80 2.74 0.61
N ARG A 12 6.66 2.14 -0.18
CA ARG A 12 7.42 0.98 0.27
C ARG A 12 8.72 0.92 -0.51
N LYS A 13 9.85 1.02 0.19
CA LYS A 13 11.15 1.09 -0.45
C LYS A 13 11.16 2.25 -1.43
N LYS A 14 11.37 2.00 -2.70
CA LYS A 14 11.41 3.06 -3.71
C LYS A 14 10.09 3.24 -4.44
N SER A 15 9.07 2.47 -4.05
CA SER A 15 7.77 2.56 -4.71
C SER A 15 6.88 3.60 -4.06
N ILE A 16 6.17 4.36 -4.87
CA ILE A 16 5.21 5.36 -4.43
C ILE A 16 3.90 5.10 -5.13
N ALA A 17 2.83 4.97 -4.34
CA ALA A 17 1.50 4.72 -4.88
C ALA A 17 0.55 5.83 -4.45
N ARG A 18 -0.20 6.33 -5.41
CA ARG A 18 -1.30 7.26 -5.16
C ARG A 18 -2.58 6.50 -5.39
N VAL A 19 -3.39 6.40 -4.35
CA VAL A 19 -4.59 5.57 -4.38
C VAL A 19 -5.81 6.42 -4.17
N TYR A 20 -6.78 6.27 -5.07
CA TYR A 20 -8.07 6.95 -4.99
C TYR A 20 -9.18 5.92 -4.83
N LEU A 21 -10.12 6.21 -3.94
CA LEU A 21 -11.32 5.41 -3.77
C LEU A 21 -12.51 6.22 -4.22
N VAL A 22 -13.34 5.60 -5.03
CA VAL A 22 -14.63 6.20 -5.42
C VAL A 22 -15.69 5.14 -5.21
N PRO A 23 -16.96 5.53 -4.98
CA PRO A 23 -18.01 4.53 -4.87
C PRO A 23 -18.07 3.69 -6.13
N GLY A 24 -18.20 2.39 -5.96
CA GLY A 24 -18.19 1.50 -7.11
C GLY A 24 -18.51 0.07 -6.73
N THR A 25 -18.00 -0.86 -7.52
CA THR A 25 -18.37 -2.27 -7.41
C THR A 25 -17.18 -3.18 -7.08
N GLY A 26 -16.00 -2.63 -6.91
CA GLY A 26 -14.84 -3.43 -6.54
C GLY A 26 -13.78 -3.52 -7.61
N LYS A 27 -13.88 -2.72 -8.65
CA LYS A 27 -12.88 -2.74 -9.71
C LYS A 27 -11.60 -2.05 -9.24
N ILE A 28 -10.45 -2.68 -9.51
CA ILE A 28 -9.14 -2.12 -9.16
C ILE A 28 -8.37 -1.88 -10.44
N THR A 29 -7.99 -0.63 -10.68
CA THR A 29 -7.25 -0.22 -11.87
C THR A 29 -5.91 0.35 -11.43
N ILE A 30 -4.81 -0.19 -11.96
CA ILE A 30 -3.46 0.22 -11.60
C ILE A 30 -2.77 0.70 -12.87
N ASN A 31 -2.38 1.99 -12.87
CA ASN A 31 -1.74 2.61 -14.02
C ASN A 31 -2.56 2.38 -15.30
N LYS A 32 -3.89 2.55 -15.17
CA LYS A 32 -4.84 2.42 -16.28
C LYS A 32 -5.02 0.99 -16.77
N ARG A 33 -4.58 0.00 -16.00
CA ARG A 33 -4.76 -1.42 -16.33
C ARG A 33 -5.50 -2.12 -15.20
N ASP A 34 -6.28 -3.12 -15.56
CA ASP A 34 -6.91 -3.95 -14.54
C ASP A 34 -5.84 -4.64 -13.69
N ILE A 35 -6.14 -4.87 -12.43
CA ILE A 35 -5.17 -5.51 -11.52
C ILE A 35 -4.69 -6.86 -12.06
N ASP A 36 -5.57 -7.60 -12.73
CA ASP A 36 -5.21 -8.91 -13.26
C ASP A 36 -4.21 -8.79 -14.41
N GLU A 37 -4.23 -7.68 -15.13
CA GLU A 37 -3.25 -7.42 -16.18
C GLU A 37 -1.94 -6.87 -15.62
N TYR A 38 -2.05 -6.05 -14.57
CA TYR A 38 -0.89 -5.35 -14.04
C TYR A 38 0.04 -6.28 -13.28
N PHE A 39 -0.52 -7.13 -12.40
CA PHE A 39 0.26 -8.09 -11.64
C PHE A 39 0.02 -9.49 -12.17
N GLY A 40 1.11 -10.18 -12.52
CA GLY A 40 1.00 -11.55 -12.98
C GLY A 40 0.91 -12.58 -11.87
N LEU A 41 1.33 -12.20 -10.64
CA LEU A 41 1.34 -13.13 -9.51
C LEU A 41 0.12 -12.92 -8.63
N GLU A 42 -0.57 -14.02 -8.31
CA GLU A 42 -1.74 -13.96 -7.44
C GLU A 42 -1.40 -13.42 -6.06
N THR A 43 -0.21 -13.75 -5.54
CA THR A 43 0.19 -13.28 -4.21
C THR A 43 0.22 -11.76 -4.13
N LEU A 44 0.64 -11.09 -5.20
CA LEU A 44 0.67 -9.63 -5.22
C LEU A 44 -0.73 -9.04 -5.26
N LYS A 45 -1.63 -9.68 -5.98
CA LYS A 45 -3.03 -9.22 -6.01
C LYS A 45 -3.67 -9.35 -4.64
N VAL A 46 -3.37 -10.43 -3.92
CA VAL A 46 -3.87 -10.63 -2.57
C VAL A 46 -3.38 -9.51 -1.66
N ILE A 47 -2.10 -9.15 -1.74
CA ILE A 47 -1.53 -8.08 -0.93
C ILE A 47 -2.29 -6.77 -1.15
N VAL A 48 -2.57 -6.44 -2.40
CA VAL A 48 -3.30 -5.23 -2.74
C VAL A 48 -4.71 -5.23 -2.16
N ARG A 49 -5.38 -6.38 -2.20
CA ARG A 49 -6.77 -6.50 -1.75
C ARG A 49 -6.93 -6.66 -0.25
N GLN A 50 -5.86 -6.92 0.49
CA GLN A 50 -5.97 -7.17 1.93
C GLN A 50 -6.71 -6.10 2.71
N PRO A 51 -6.45 -4.79 2.49
CA PRO A 51 -7.21 -3.79 3.24
C PRO A 51 -8.70 -3.82 2.96
N LEU A 52 -9.08 -4.10 1.72
CA LEU A 52 -10.49 -4.19 1.36
C LEU A 52 -11.16 -5.39 2.01
N ALA A 53 -10.48 -6.52 2.01
CA ALA A 53 -11.01 -7.74 2.64
C ALA A 53 -11.14 -7.54 4.13
N LEU A 54 -10.14 -6.92 4.76
CA LEU A 54 -10.12 -6.70 6.19
C LEU A 54 -11.26 -5.81 6.65
N THR A 55 -11.59 -4.79 5.87
CA THR A 55 -12.65 -3.84 6.19
C THR A 55 -13.98 -4.20 5.58
N GLU A 56 -14.05 -5.32 4.87
CA GLU A 56 -15.25 -5.80 4.21
C GLU A 56 -15.84 -4.77 3.23
N THR A 57 -14.95 -4.15 2.45
CA THR A 57 -15.37 -3.11 1.51
C THR A 57 -15.10 -3.49 0.06
N GLU A 58 -14.84 -4.75 -0.23
CA GLU A 58 -14.43 -5.16 -1.57
C GLU A 58 -15.44 -4.80 -2.65
N GLY A 59 -16.70 -4.79 -2.35
CA GLY A 59 -17.73 -4.46 -3.33
C GLY A 59 -18.27 -3.05 -3.23
N LYS A 60 -17.66 -2.20 -2.40
CA LYS A 60 -18.19 -0.85 -2.13
C LYS A 60 -17.47 0.24 -2.89
N PHE A 61 -16.22 0.03 -3.23
CA PHE A 61 -15.39 1.05 -3.86
C PHE A 61 -14.71 0.53 -5.11
N ASP A 62 -14.52 1.41 -6.08
CA ASP A 62 -13.54 1.19 -7.12
C ASP A 62 -12.25 1.86 -6.68
N VAL A 63 -11.14 1.22 -7.00
CA VAL A 63 -9.82 1.67 -6.59
C VAL A 63 -9.03 2.07 -7.83
N ILE A 64 -8.54 3.31 -7.83
CA ILE A 64 -7.75 3.82 -8.94
C ILE A 64 -6.36 4.14 -8.41
N VAL A 65 -5.34 3.53 -9.00
CA VAL A 65 -3.98 3.62 -8.50
C VAL A 65 -3.03 4.12 -9.57
N ASN A 66 -2.18 5.07 -9.18
CA ASN A 66 -1.01 5.44 -9.95
C ASN A 66 0.20 5.08 -9.12
N VAL A 67 1.02 4.16 -9.61
CA VAL A 67 2.18 3.69 -8.86
C VAL A 67 3.41 3.67 -9.77
N HIS A 68 4.55 3.99 -9.19
CA HIS A 68 5.80 3.92 -9.92
C HIS A 68 6.97 3.67 -8.97
N GLY A 69 8.08 3.27 -9.55
CA GLY A 69 9.30 3.02 -8.80
C GLY A 69 9.33 1.62 -8.21
N GLY A 70 10.51 1.13 -7.92
CA GLY A 70 10.72 -0.16 -7.31
C GLY A 70 10.26 -1.31 -8.16
N GLY A 71 10.18 -2.49 -7.58
CA GLY A 71 9.71 -3.68 -8.26
C GLY A 71 8.27 -4.01 -7.90
N SER A 72 7.75 -5.07 -8.51
CA SER A 72 6.35 -5.46 -8.33
C SER A 72 5.96 -5.67 -6.88
N THR A 73 6.83 -6.33 -6.11
CA THR A 73 6.55 -6.58 -4.69
C THR A 73 6.47 -5.28 -3.91
N GLY A 74 7.41 -4.36 -4.15
CA GLY A 74 7.40 -3.06 -3.51
C GLY A 74 6.17 -2.26 -3.89
N GLN A 75 5.77 -2.34 -5.16
CA GLN A 75 4.59 -1.63 -5.63
C GLN A 75 3.32 -2.15 -4.95
N ALA A 76 3.18 -3.48 -4.84
CA ALA A 76 2.01 -4.05 -4.17
C ALA A 76 1.94 -3.58 -2.71
N GLY A 77 3.08 -3.57 -2.01
CA GLY A 77 3.13 -3.08 -0.64
C GLY A 77 2.79 -1.60 -0.52
N ALA A 78 3.28 -0.78 -1.47
CA ALA A 78 2.97 0.65 -1.48
C ALA A 78 1.48 0.87 -1.74
N ILE A 79 0.88 0.10 -2.64
CA ILE A 79 -0.55 0.21 -2.91
C ILE A 79 -1.35 -0.17 -1.67
N ARG A 80 -0.98 -1.26 -1.00
CA ARG A 80 -1.66 -1.66 0.23
C ARG A 80 -1.64 -0.55 1.28
N HIS A 81 -0.48 0.08 1.45
CA HIS A 81 -0.34 1.18 2.40
C HIS A 81 -1.22 2.37 2.01
N GLY A 82 -1.17 2.76 0.73
CA GLY A 82 -1.97 3.89 0.25
C GLY A 82 -3.46 3.60 0.31
N LEU A 83 -3.86 2.39 -0.04
CA LEU A 83 -5.27 1.99 0.02
C LEU A 83 -5.78 2.04 1.46
N SER A 84 -4.98 1.56 2.41
CA SER A 84 -5.36 1.62 3.83
C SER A 84 -5.58 3.04 4.28
N ARG A 85 -4.71 3.95 3.87
CA ARG A 85 -4.85 5.37 4.22
C ARG A 85 -6.09 5.99 3.57
N ALA A 86 -6.38 5.61 2.32
CA ALA A 86 -7.58 6.10 1.65
C ALA A 86 -8.85 5.60 2.35
N LEU A 87 -8.84 4.36 2.83
CA LEU A 87 -9.97 3.83 3.59
C LEU A 87 -10.21 4.59 4.88
N LEU A 88 -9.14 5.06 5.53
CA LEU A 88 -9.29 5.91 6.72
C LEU A 88 -9.95 7.23 6.40
N GLU A 89 -9.71 7.77 5.22
CA GLU A 89 -10.39 8.98 4.78
C GLU A 89 -11.87 8.72 4.60
N ALA A 90 -12.21 7.54 4.13
CA ALA A 90 -13.62 7.17 3.92
C ALA A 90 -14.35 6.94 5.24
N ASP A 91 -13.68 6.29 6.19
CA ASP A 91 -14.31 5.98 7.48
C ASP A 91 -13.24 5.71 8.52
N LYS A 92 -13.19 6.56 9.54
CA LYS A 92 -12.20 6.42 10.61
C LYS A 92 -12.38 5.13 11.41
N ASP A 93 -13.55 4.53 11.36
CA ASP A 93 -13.81 3.31 12.11
C ASP A 93 -13.01 2.12 11.61
N TYR A 94 -12.42 2.23 10.43
CA TYR A 94 -11.54 1.17 9.92
C TYR A 94 -10.16 1.17 10.57
N ARG A 95 -9.82 2.24 11.31
CA ARG A 95 -8.46 2.39 11.84
C ARG A 95 -8.00 1.25 12.75
N PRO A 96 -8.80 0.78 13.72
CA PRO A 96 -8.30 -0.28 14.60
C PRO A 96 -7.90 -1.54 13.83
N ALA A 97 -8.70 -1.96 12.87
CA ALA A 97 -8.41 -3.16 12.10
C ALA A 97 -7.18 -2.97 11.23
N LEU A 98 -7.08 -1.83 10.54
CA LEU A 98 -5.96 -1.57 9.66
C LEU A 98 -4.65 -1.41 10.43
N LYS A 99 -4.71 -0.78 11.59
CA LYS A 99 -3.53 -0.60 12.45
C LYS A 99 -3.07 -1.94 13.01
N ALA A 100 -4.01 -2.75 13.47
CA ALA A 100 -3.68 -4.07 14.03
C ALA A 100 -3.02 -4.97 12.99
N ALA A 101 -3.44 -4.85 11.73
CA ALA A 101 -2.85 -5.63 10.65
C ALA A 101 -1.49 -5.09 10.18
N GLY A 102 -1.10 -3.91 10.64
CA GLY A 102 0.18 -3.31 10.27
C GLY A 102 0.15 -2.58 8.94
N PHE A 103 -1.02 -2.32 8.37
CA PHE A 103 -1.12 -1.74 7.03
C PHE A 103 -0.95 -0.23 7.02
N LEU A 104 -0.97 0.41 8.18
CA LEU A 104 -0.83 1.87 8.27
C LEU A 104 0.60 2.32 8.53
N THR A 105 1.48 1.40 8.82
CA THR A 105 2.85 1.72 9.18
C THR A 105 3.78 1.53 8.00
N ARG A 106 4.57 2.56 7.71
CA ARG A 106 5.61 2.43 6.70
C ARG A 106 6.75 1.59 7.24
N ASP A 107 7.34 0.78 6.38
CA ASP A 107 8.48 -0.05 6.75
C ASP A 107 9.66 0.86 7.12
N PRO A 108 10.15 0.79 8.35
CA PRO A 108 11.24 1.68 8.79
C PRO A 108 12.64 1.21 8.41
N ARG A 109 12.77 0.02 7.82
CA ARG A 109 14.10 -0.55 7.59
C ARG A 109 14.97 0.30 6.69
N MET A 110 14.38 1.03 5.76
CA MET A 110 15.19 1.90 4.90
C MET A 110 15.89 2.99 5.69
N LYS A 111 15.24 3.50 6.71
CA LYS A 111 15.84 4.52 7.56
C LYS A 111 16.97 3.96 8.39
N GLU A 112 16.78 2.76 8.89
CA GLU A 112 17.77 2.15 9.76
C GLU A 112 19.08 1.90 9.06
N ARG A 113 19.02 1.46 7.82
CA ARG A 113 20.24 1.18 7.09
C ARG A 113 21.09 2.41 6.84
N LYS A 114 20.47 3.56 6.81
CA LYS A 114 21.23 4.79 6.58
C LYS A 114 22.04 5.21 7.78
N LYS A 115 21.69 4.75 8.94
CA LYS A 115 22.37 5.12 10.16
C LYS A 115 23.68 4.40 10.35
N TYR A 116 23.82 3.26 9.75
CA TYR A 116 24.95 2.44 10.07
C TYR A 116 25.99 2.54 9.07
N GLY A 117 26.64 3.38 9.32
CA GLY A 117 27.86 3.27 8.62
C GLY A 117 28.74 2.39 9.39
N LEU A 118 27.22 2.47 10.68
CA LEU A 118 27.65 2.08 11.29
C LEU A 118 27.62 1.69 11.81
N LYS A 119 27.67 1.88 12.27
CA LYS A 119 27.76 1.30 12.72
C LYS A 119 27.54 0.86 12.91
N ALA A 120 27.47 1.26 13.03
CA ALA A 120 27.33 0.63 13.19
C ALA A 120 26.94 0.20 13.31
N ALA A 121 26.84 0.42 13.38
CA ALA A 121 26.52 -0.19 13.48
C ALA A 121 26.34 -0.71 13.61
N ARG A 122 26.61 -0.78 14.05
CA ARG A 122 26.45 -1.49 14.03
C ARG A 122 26.87 -1.84 13.66
N ARG A 123 27.25 -1.66 13.62
CA ARG A 123 27.53 -2.10 13.07
C ARG A 123 27.62 -2.55 12.61
N ALA A 124 27.70 -2.34 12.45
CA ALA A 124 27.53 -2.80 11.81
C ALA A 124 27.41 -3.29 11.30
N PRO A 125 27.55 -3.38 11.26
CA PRO A 125 27.17 -3.83 10.66
C PRO A 125 26.75 -4.45 10.30
N GLN A 126 26.69 -4.62 10.16
CA GLN A 126 26.12 -5.17 9.83
C GLN A 126 25.32 -5.65 9.53
N PHE A 127 25.24 -5.66 9.41
CA PHE A 127 24.23 -6.02 8.91
C PHE A 127 23.77 -6.18 8.13
N SER A 128 23.84 -6.18 7.72
CA SER A 128 23.27 -6.24 6.85
C SER A 128 22.65 -6.53 6.31
N LYS A 129 22.64 -6.74 5.96
CA LYS A 129 21.90 -6.93 5.29
C LYS A 129 21.00 -7.03 4.99
N ARG A 130 20.63 -6.88 4.84
CA ARG A 130 19.67 -6.86 4.58
C ARG A 130 19.07 -6.86 3.66
#